data_52920ab48f078d2a3b371237c0a4da26
#
_entry.id   52920ab48f078d2a3b371237c0a4da26
#
_cell.length_a   1.000
_cell.length_b   1.000
_cell.length_c   1.000
_cell.angle_alpha   90.00
_cell.angle_beta   90.00
_cell.angle_gamma   90.00
#
_symmetry.space_group_name_H-M   'P 1'
#
loop_
_entity.id
_entity.type
_entity.pdbx_description
1 polymer ?
#
loop_
_entity_poly.entity_id
_entity_poly.type
_entity_poly.pdbx_seq_one_letter_code
_entity_poly.pdbx_strand_id
1 'polypeptide(L)'
;MRAGRLNTKLLIESKTEVIDSVGDVAETWSTFADVWAEVRTQSGKEFITAKTTHSELTHVVTTRYISGVTTKMRVNNDGTYYDILSVFDPTTRRKELRIFCREV
;
A
#
# COMPACT_ATOMS: atom_id res chain seq x y z
N MET A 1 -10.89 11.11 -9.84
CA MET A 1 -10.86 9.64 -9.77
C MET A 1 -12.25 9.08 -10.07
N ARG A 2 -12.31 8.06 -10.87
CA ARG A 2 -13.58 7.43 -11.24
C ARG A 2 -13.83 6.21 -10.35
N ALA A 3 -14.98 6.18 -9.69
CA ALA A 3 -15.32 5.08 -8.77
C ALA A 3 -15.34 3.72 -9.49
N GLY A 4 -15.70 3.67 -10.78
CA GLY A 4 -15.75 2.44 -11.55
C GLY A 4 -14.39 1.76 -11.75
N ARG A 5 -13.28 2.45 -11.53
CA ARG A 5 -11.95 1.86 -11.59
C ARG A 5 -11.51 1.21 -10.28
N LEU A 6 -12.23 1.51 -9.20
CA LEU A 6 -11.95 0.97 -7.88
C LEU A 6 -12.68 -0.36 -7.73
N ASN A 7 -12.19 -1.37 -8.42
CA ASN A 7 -12.89 -2.65 -8.56
C ASN A 7 -12.22 -3.81 -7.81
N THR A 8 -11.12 -3.56 -7.12
CA THR A 8 -10.40 -4.59 -6.38
C THR A 8 -10.48 -4.29 -4.89
N LYS A 9 -10.96 -5.25 -4.12
CA LYS A 9 -11.04 -5.12 -2.66
C LYS A 9 -9.70 -5.48 -2.06
N LEU A 10 -9.14 -4.56 -1.27
CA LEU A 10 -7.85 -4.75 -0.63
C LEU A 10 -7.95 -4.47 0.86
N LEU A 11 -7.08 -5.12 1.62
CA LEU A 11 -6.88 -4.79 3.04
C LEU A 11 -5.53 -4.11 3.17
N ILE A 12 -5.51 -2.99 3.89
CA ILE A 12 -4.26 -2.37 4.32
C ILE A 12 -4.03 -2.82 5.74
N GLU A 13 -2.88 -3.45 5.99
CA GLU A 13 -2.57 -4.04 7.28
C GLU A 13 -1.43 -3.29 7.95
N SER A 14 -1.57 -3.08 9.25
CA SER A 14 -0.53 -2.48 10.08
C SER A 14 0.12 -3.53 10.96
N LYS A 15 1.40 -3.32 11.25
CA LYS A 15 2.18 -4.23 12.07
C LYS A 15 2.28 -3.69 13.50
N THR A 16 2.04 -4.56 14.47
CA THR A 16 2.25 -4.27 15.87
C THR A 16 3.33 -5.20 16.40
N GLU A 17 4.32 -4.64 17.07
CA GLU A 17 5.36 -5.41 17.73
C GLU A 17 5.06 -5.51 19.22
N VAL A 18 5.08 -6.72 19.75
CA VAL A 18 4.86 -6.99 21.17
C VAL A 18 6.09 -7.70 21.70
N ILE A 19 6.66 -7.16 22.79
CA ILE A 19 7.78 -7.80 23.48
C ILE A 19 7.19 -8.69 24.56
N ASP A 20 7.51 -9.99 24.51
CA ASP A 20 7.02 -10.92 25.50
C ASP A 20 7.85 -10.89 26.80
N SER A 21 7.50 -11.74 27.77
CA SER A 21 8.13 -11.74 29.08
C SER A 21 9.59 -12.20 29.09
N VAL A 22 10.05 -12.83 27.99
CA VAL A 22 11.45 -13.26 27.84
C VAL A 22 12.26 -12.36 26.91
N GLY A 23 11.65 -11.25 26.44
CA GLY A 23 12.31 -10.28 25.61
C GLY A 23 12.22 -10.55 24.10
N ASP A 24 11.52 -11.60 23.69
CA ASP A 24 11.32 -11.87 22.27
C ASP A 24 10.30 -10.89 21.69
N VAL A 25 10.56 -10.47 20.44
CA VAL A 25 9.66 -9.56 19.70
C VAL A 25 8.75 -10.41 18.83
N ALA A 26 7.45 -10.28 19.03
CA ALA A 26 6.43 -10.90 18.20
C ALA A 26 5.79 -9.82 17.32
N GLU A 27 5.71 -10.08 16.01
CA GLU A 27 5.04 -9.18 15.08
C GLU A 27 3.64 -9.70 14.81
N THR A 28 2.65 -8.82 14.92
CA THR A 28 1.26 -9.14 14.62
C THR A 28 0.74 -8.16 13.59
N TRP A 29 0.15 -8.68 12.52
CA TRP A 29 -0.50 -7.87 11.50
C TRP A 29 -2.00 -7.79 11.79
N SER A 30 -2.56 -6.60 11.68
CA SER A 30 -3.99 -6.37 11.85
C SER A 30 -4.49 -5.45 10.75
N THR A 31 -5.78 -5.55 10.44
CA THR A 31 -6.38 -4.71 9.42
C THR A 31 -6.42 -3.27 9.88
N PHE A 32 -5.78 -2.39 9.11
CA PHE A 32 -5.85 -0.95 9.32
C PHE A 32 -7.02 -0.35 8.56
N ALA A 33 -7.21 -0.76 7.32
CA ALA A 33 -8.29 -0.26 6.48
C ALA A 33 -8.71 -1.31 5.45
N ASP A 34 -9.97 -1.25 5.06
CA ASP A 34 -10.57 -2.11 4.05
C ASP A 34 -11.02 -1.19 2.92
N VAL A 35 -10.43 -1.34 1.74
CA VAL A 35 -10.58 -0.34 0.69
C VAL A 35 -10.87 -0.97 -0.66
N TRP A 36 -11.60 -0.22 -1.50
CA TRP A 36 -11.72 -0.51 -2.93
C TRP A 36 -10.63 0.26 -3.65
N ALA A 37 -9.92 -0.40 -4.55
CA ALA A 37 -8.76 0.17 -5.19
C ALA A 37 -8.64 -0.25 -6.65
N GLU A 38 -7.84 0.51 -7.40
CA GLU A 38 -7.33 0.10 -8.70
C GLU A 38 -5.89 -0.35 -8.52
N VAL A 39 -5.59 -1.55 -8.99
CA VAL A 39 -4.23 -2.12 -8.91
C VAL A 39 -3.65 -2.19 -10.30
N ARG A 40 -2.49 -1.60 -10.50
CA ARG A 40 -1.80 -1.60 -11.79
C ARG A 40 -0.39 -2.14 -11.63
N THR A 41 0.01 -3.00 -12.55
CA THR A 41 1.38 -3.47 -12.65
C THR A 41 2.21 -2.41 -13.37
N GLN A 42 3.41 -2.09 -12.84
CA GLN A 42 4.28 -1.09 -13.43
C GLN A 42 5.41 -1.74 -14.21
N SER A 43 5.68 -1.21 -15.41
CA SER A 43 6.90 -1.53 -16.15
C SER A 43 8.01 -0.58 -15.73
N GLY A 44 9.26 -0.88 -16.12
CA GLY A 44 10.39 -0.03 -15.82
C GLY A 44 10.24 1.40 -16.31
N LYS A 45 9.59 1.60 -17.45
CA LYS A 45 9.35 2.92 -18.02
C LYS A 45 8.35 3.72 -17.17
N GLU A 46 7.29 3.10 -16.74
CA GLU A 46 6.30 3.73 -15.85
C GLU A 46 6.89 4.01 -14.49
N PHE A 47 7.81 3.17 -14.05
CA PHE A 47 8.55 3.37 -12.83
C PHE A 47 9.28 4.73 -12.82
N ILE A 48 9.96 5.06 -13.92
CA ILE A 48 10.65 6.35 -14.05
C ILE A 48 9.66 7.50 -14.03
N THR A 49 8.52 7.34 -14.68
CA THR A 49 7.46 8.35 -14.72
C THR A 49 6.84 8.60 -13.35
N ALA A 50 6.82 7.59 -12.51
CA ALA A 50 6.28 7.71 -11.15
C ALA A 50 7.21 8.48 -10.20
N LYS A 51 8.39 8.89 -10.65
CA LYS A 51 9.37 9.65 -9.87
C LYS A 51 9.81 8.96 -8.61
N THR A 52 9.90 7.66 -8.65
CA THR A 52 10.40 6.86 -7.53
C THR A 52 11.76 6.28 -7.89
N THR A 53 12.61 6.12 -6.88
CA THR A 53 13.94 5.52 -7.06
C THR A 53 13.95 4.04 -6.69
N HIS A 54 12.80 3.48 -6.35
CA HIS A 54 12.72 2.07 -5.96
C HIS A 54 12.74 1.19 -7.20
N SER A 55 13.85 0.49 -7.42
CA SER A 55 13.99 -0.46 -8.53
C SER A 55 13.11 -1.69 -8.37
N GLU A 56 12.50 -1.85 -7.19
CA GLU A 56 11.68 -3.00 -6.82
C GLU A 56 10.19 -2.75 -7.00
N LEU A 57 9.79 -1.56 -7.47
CA LEU A 57 8.39 -1.24 -7.66
C LEU A 57 7.75 -2.22 -8.65
N THR A 58 6.69 -2.87 -8.23
CA THR A 58 5.96 -3.81 -9.09
C THR A 58 4.52 -3.40 -9.34
N HIS A 59 3.92 -2.67 -8.40
CA HIS A 59 2.50 -2.33 -8.49
C HIS A 59 2.23 -0.91 -7.98
N VAL A 60 1.21 -0.29 -8.56
CA VAL A 60 0.66 0.97 -8.04
C VAL A 60 -0.79 0.73 -7.68
N VAL A 61 -1.13 1.04 -6.45
CA VAL A 61 -2.49 0.93 -5.92
C VAL A 61 -3.06 2.34 -5.77
N THR A 62 -4.20 2.59 -6.39
CA THR A 62 -4.90 3.86 -6.29
C THR A 62 -6.21 3.64 -5.55
N THR A 63 -6.41 4.38 -4.47
CA THR A 63 -7.62 4.31 -3.64
C THR A 63 -8.16 5.70 -3.38
N ARG A 64 -9.32 5.78 -2.76
CA ARG A 64 -9.79 7.03 -2.16
C ARG A 64 -8.88 7.37 -0.99
N TYR A 65 -8.77 8.65 -0.69
CA TYR A 65 -7.88 9.12 0.37
C TYR A 65 -8.19 8.48 1.72
N ILE A 66 -7.14 8.03 2.38
CA ILE A 66 -7.18 7.50 3.75
C ILE A 66 -5.99 8.08 4.48
N SER A 67 -6.23 8.70 5.64
CA SER A 67 -5.14 9.21 6.45
C SER A 67 -4.45 8.09 7.23
N GLY A 68 -3.17 8.25 7.49
CA GLY A 68 -2.42 7.35 8.36
C GLY A 68 -1.74 6.17 7.69
N VAL A 69 -1.85 6.01 6.37
CA VAL A 69 -1.14 4.95 5.65
C VAL A 69 0.34 5.29 5.57
N THR A 70 1.19 4.37 5.97
CA THR A 70 2.65 4.57 5.99
C THR A 70 3.38 3.43 5.30
N THR A 71 4.69 3.62 5.07
CA THR A 71 5.54 2.59 4.47
C THR A 71 5.80 1.39 5.37
N LYS A 72 5.40 1.47 6.63
CA LYS A 72 5.50 0.35 7.57
C LYS A 72 4.33 -0.61 7.46
N MET A 73 3.33 -0.27 6.69
CA MET A 73 2.15 -1.09 6.44
C MET A 73 2.34 -1.94 5.20
N ARG A 74 1.41 -2.86 4.96
CA ARG A 74 1.40 -3.67 3.75
C ARG A 74 -0.01 -3.75 3.19
N VAL A 75 -0.10 -4.12 1.91
CA VAL A 75 -1.38 -4.35 1.23
C VAL A 75 -1.58 -5.85 1.11
N ASN A 76 -2.76 -6.32 1.47
CA ASN A 76 -3.17 -7.71 1.30
C ASN A 76 -4.23 -7.78 0.21
N ASN A 77 -3.88 -8.36 -0.92
CA ASN A 77 -4.79 -8.58 -2.05
C ASN A 77 -5.11 -10.06 -2.12
N ASP A 78 -6.12 -10.48 -1.35
CA ASP A 78 -6.63 -11.85 -1.33
C ASP A 78 -5.50 -12.88 -1.14
N GLY A 79 -4.63 -12.63 -0.16
CA GLY A 79 -3.52 -13.53 0.16
C GLY A 79 -2.20 -13.17 -0.51
N THR A 80 -2.19 -12.26 -1.47
CA THR A 80 -0.96 -11.74 -2.06
C THR A 80 -0.59 -10.44 -1.34
N TYR A 81 0.63 -10.38 -0.84
CA TYR A 81 1.08 -9.24 -0.04
C TYR A 81 1.98 -8.33 -0.84
N TYR A 82 1.82 -7.03 -0.65
CA TYR A 82 2.67 -6.01 -1.24
C TYR A 82 3.25 -5.14 -0.15
N ASP A 83 4.57 -4.97 -0.14
CA ASP A 83 5.22 -3.98 0.74
C ASP A 83 4.99 -2.59 0.19
N ILE A 84 4.62 -1.65 1.06
CA ILE A 84 4.42 -0.27 0.66
C ILE A 84 5.78 0.44 0.63
N LEU A 85 6.16 0.92 -0.55
CA LEU A 85 7.43 1.63 -0.75
C LEU A 85 7.28 3.13 -0.55
N SER A 86 6.17 3.69 -1.03
CA SER A 86 5.86 5.10 -0.81
C SER A 86 4.38 5.35 -0.96
N VAL A 87 3.91 6.44 -0.38
CA VAL A 87 2.50 6.84 -0.39
C VAL A 87 2.44 8.31 -0.71
N PHE A 88 1.56 8.72 -1.64
CA PHE A 88 1.38 10.13 -1.87
C PHE A 88 -0.03 10.45 -2.37
N ASP A 89 -0.42 11.72 -2.18
CA ASP A 89 -1.69 12.28 -2.62
C ASP A 89 -1.41 13.09 -3.89
N PRO A 90 -1.81 12.59 -5.08
CA PRO A 90 -1.44 13.25 -6.34
C PRO A 90 -2.06 14.62 -6.54
N THR A 91 -3.16 14.91 -5.86
CA THR A 91 -3.85 16.21 -6.01
C THR A 91 -3.64 17.12 -4.82
N THR A 92 -3.01 16.66 -3.75
CA THR A 92 -2.86 17.36 -2.46
C THR A 92 -4.19 17.81 -1.85
N ARG A 93 -5.32 17.28 -2.34
CA ARG A 93 -6.66 17.65 -1.89
C ARG A 93 -7.35 16.59 -1.06
N ARG A 94 -6.62 15.54 -0.68
CA ARG A 94 -7.15 14.44 0.12
C ARG A 94 -8.34 13.74 -0.54
N LYS A 95 -8.27 13.59 -1.87
CA LYS A 95 -9.33 12.90 -2.63
C LYS A 95 -8.94 11.50 -3.02
N GLU A 96 -7.66 11.30 -3.31
CA GLU A 96 -7.16 9.99 -3.72
C GLU A 96 -5.78 9.76 -3.13
N LEU A 97 -5.41 8.51 -3.02
CA LEU A 97 -4.12 8.10 -2.49
C LEU A 97 -3.49 7.11 -3.47
N ARG A 98 -2.22 7.33 -3.80
CA ARG A 98 -1.44 6.38 -4.59
C ARG A 98 -0.41 5.72 -3.71
N ILE A 99 -0.39 4.40 -3.76
CA ILE A 99 0.50 3.59 -2.95
C ILE A 99 1.40 2.84 -3.92
N PHE A 100 2.69 3.17 -3.89
CA PHE A 100 3.68 2.46 -4.68
C PHE A 100 4.17 1.28 -3.86
N CYS A 101 4.07 0.07 -4.42
CA CYS A 101 4.36 -1.12 -3.66
C CYS A 101 5.11 -2.17 -4.48
N ARG A 102 5.67 -3.13 -3.75
CA ARG A 102 6.41 -4.26 -4.28
C ARG A 102 5.74 -5.55 -3.83
N GLU A 103 5.49 -6.45 -4.75
CA GLU A 103 4.99 -7.78 -4.40
C GLU A 103 6.07 -8.56 -3.65
N VAL A 104 5.66 -9.16 -2.56
CA VAL A 104 6.56 -9.95 -1.71
C VAL A 104 6.70 -11.37 -2.24
#